data_72a2b636f818973736dbd18d8a427403
#
_entry.id   72a2b636f818973736dbd18d8a427403
#
_cell.length_a   1.000
_cell.length_b   1.000
_cell.length_c   1.000
_cell.angle_alpha   90.00
_cell.angle_beta   90.00
_cell.angle_gamma   90.00
#
_symmetry.space_group_name_H-M   'P 1'
#
loop_
_entity.id
_entity.type
_entity.pdbx_description
1 polymer ?
#
loop_
_entity_poly.entity_id
_entity_poly.type
_entity_poly.pdbx_seq_one_letter_code
_entity_poly.pdbx_strand_id
1 'polypeptide(L)'
;MIRVARYNVIPGILLVALVLSAVVPSCGTLCSANPALKRDSENSSGMQEDIIRAQLDALDTSTLESFLEDMDSSMKEFFPGLDIAGFIRSPGKVLGGFDPASVVTGVLRVIAAEVRASLALLGQLIILAVMCGILSEFAAGFETEQVTTIARSACFMVLALMATNSFLVTTRAANEAVDTMTTFMHASTPLLFALLSAVGGITSAAVMSPAVVAVAGLTSGLIRNVVFPLLFLSALLEVVSMIADRVQLTQFSGLARDVAVACLGGGMTLFLGVMTIRGVGARVADSVSIRTAKFVSGTFIPVVGKMFSDAVGMVASCAALIHGGLSVAGVVSIFMICLVPAAKILSVAIMYRLAGAIVQPLGDPGLSKCLSVLGNTLILVLVTLGVVAVAFLAVITVISGLVNFAVTLR
;
A
#
# COMPACT_ATOMS: atom_id res chain seq x y z
N MET A 1 -9.93 -29.34 -11.95
CA MET A 1 -9.18 -28.16 -12.44
C MET A 1 -9.93 -26.83 -12.32
N ILE A 2 -11.24 -26.77 -12.44
CA ILE A 2 -12.04 -25.52 -12.35
C ILE A 2 -12.13 -24.94 -10.92
N ARG A 3 -11.93 -25.73 -9.86
CA ARG A 3 -11.96 -25.27 -8.45
C ARG A 3 -10.72 -24.47 -8.01
N VAL A 4 -9.55 -24.69 -8.59
CA VAL A 4 -8.30 -23.97 -8.22
C VAL A 4 -8.25 -22.58 -8.84
N ALA A 5 -8.81 -22.38 -10.02
CA ALA A 5 -8.84 -21.07 -10.69
C ALA A 5 -9.76 -20.03 -9.97
N ARG A 6 -10.81 -20.49 -9.27
CA ARG A 6 -11.70 -19.60 -8.50
C ARG A 6 -11.08 -19.03 -7.22
N TYR A 7 -10.10 -19.74 -6.63
CA TYR A 7 -9.50 -19.31 -5.35
C TYR A 7 -8.42 -18.22 -5.48
N ASN A 8 -7.82 -18.02 -6.66
CA ASN A 8 -6.65 -17.14 -6.83
C ASN A 8 -6.93 -15.77 -7.46
N VAL A 9 -8.09 -15.53 -8.08
CA VAL A 9 -8.47 -14.21 -8.61
C VAL A 9 -9.27 -13.40 -7.58
N ILE A 10 -10.11 -14.11 -6.82
CA ILE A 10 -10.97 -13.53 -5.78
C ILE A 10 -10.16 -12.77 -4.71
N PRO A 11 -9.02 -13.28 -4.14
CA PRO A 11 -8.27 -12.54 -3.13
C PRO A 11 -7.63 -11.25 -3.66
N GLY A 12 -7.20 -11.19 -4.92
CA GLY A 12 -6.64 -9.94 -5.50
C GLY A 12 -7.72 -8.85 -5.66
N ILE A 13 -8.88 -9.21 -6.21
CA ILE A 13 -10.02 -8.30 -6.35
C ILE A 13 -10.60 -7.97 -4.97
N LEU A 14 -10.67 -8.94 -4.07
CA LEU A 14 -11.15 -8.77 -2.70
C LEU A 14 -10.20 -7.88 -1.90
N LEU A 15 -8.89 -7.92 -2.16
CA LEU A 15 -7.88 -7.11 -1.50
C LEU A 15 -7.94 -5.66 -2.00
N VAL A 16 -8.13 -5.43 -3.29
CA VAL A 16 -8.41 -4.08 -3.84
C VAL A 16 -9.73 -3.54 -3.29
N ALA A 17 -10.77 -4.38 -3.23
CA ALA A 17 -12.05 -4.02 -2.62
C ALA A 17 -11.93 -3.80 -1.11
N LEU A 18 -11.06 -4.55 -0.41
CA LEU A 18 -10.83 -4.43 1.03
C LEU A 18 -9.99 -3.18 1.35
N VAL A 19 -9.01 -2.82 0.52
CA VAL A 19 -8.30 -1.54 0.62
C VAL A 19 -9.26 -0.39 0.35
N LEU A 20 -10.08 -0.47 -0.70
CA LEU A 20 -11.14 0.51 -0.97
C LEU A 20 -12.17 0.57 0.17
N SER A 21 -12.60 -0.56 0.72
CA SER A 21 -13.55 -0.62 1.84
C SER A 21 -12.94 -0.18 3.17
N ALA A 22 -11.62 -0.25 3.33
CA ALA A 22 -10.91 0.29 4.51
C ALA A 22 -10.68 1.80 4.39
N VAL A 23 -10.43 2.31 3.18
CA VAL A 23 -10.24 3.75 2.91
C VAL A 23 -11.54 4.52 3.12
N VAL A 24 -12.66 4.03 2.61
CA VAL A 24 -13.96 4.72 2.68
C VAL A 24 -14.46 4.90 4.12
N PRO A 25 -14.52 3.87 5.00
CA PRO A 25 -14.94 4.08 6.39
C PRO A 25 -13.88 4.79 7.24
N SER A 26 -12.57 4.64 6.94
CA SER A 26 -11.52 5.39 7.64
C SER A 26 -11.66 6.89 7.38
N CYS A 27 -11.97 7.29 6.16
CA CYS A 27 -12.28 8.67 5.80
C CYS A 27 -13.60 9.15 6.47
N GLY A 28 -14.63 8.31 6.50
CA GLY A 28 -15.93 8.63 7.11
C GLY A 28 -15.91 8.69 8.64
N THR A 29 -15.18 7.80 9.31
CA THR A 29 -15.04 7.81 10.77
C THR A 29 -14.14 8.92 11.28
N LEU A 30 -13.09 9.30 10.51
CA LEU A 30 -12.28 10.48 10.78
C LEU A 30 -13.10 11.78 10.66
N CYS A 31 -14.08 11.80 9.76
CA CYS A 31 -14.96 12.96 9.54
C CYS A 31 -16.13 13.06 10.54
N SER A 32 -16.70 11.93 10.97
CA SER A 32 -17.87 11.87 11.84
C SER A 32 -17.58 12.04 13.33
N ALA A 33 -16.31 11.89 13.74
CA ALA A 33 -15.96 11.79 15.16
C ALA A 33 -15.93 13.12 15.93
N ASN A 34 -16.22 14.28 15.31
CA ASN A 34 -16.20 15.54 16.03
C ASN A 34 -17.36 16.49 15.74
N PRO A 35 -18.58 16.23 16.35
CA PRO A 35 -19.72 17.14 16.25
C PRO A 35 -19.48 18.48 16.99
N ALA A 36 -18.50 18.58 17.88
CA ALA A 36 -18.14 19.80 18.58
C ALA A 36 -17.51 20.84 17.65
N LEU A 37 -16.77 20.41 16.62
CA LEU A 37 -16.15 21.32 15.63
C LEU A 37 -17.16 22.00 14.70
N LYS A 38 -18.39 21.50 14.61
CA LYS A 38 -19.43 22.06 13.75
C LYS A 38 -20.14 23.27 14.35
N ARG A 39 -20.04 23.46 15.66
CA ARG A 39 -20.79 24.54 16.36
C ARG A 39 -20.04 25.85 16.51
N ASP A 40 -18.68 25.82 16.51
CA ASP A 40 -17.87 27.02 16.79
C ASP A 40 -17.28 27.66 15.53
N SER A 41 -17.54 27.12 14.34
CA SER A 41 -16.86 27.53 13.09
C SER A 41 -17.42 28.84 12.48
N GLU A 42 -18.54 29.35 12.93
CA GLU A 42 -19.15 30.54 12.30
C GLU A 42 -18.67 31.90 12.82
N ASN A 43 -18.01 31.97 13.99
CA ASN A 43 -17.69 33.25 14.62
C ASN A 43 -16.21 33.54 14.90
N SER A 44 -15.28 32.64 14.57
CA SER A 44 -13.85 32.80 14.89
C SER A 44 -12.88 32.46 13.73
N SER A 45 -13.35 32.51 12.49
CA SER A 45 -12.60 32.00 11.31
C SER A 45 -11.25 32.65 11.07
N GLY A 46 -11.08 33.96 11.30
CA GLY A 46 -9.82 34.66 11.03
C GLY A 46 -8.69 34.29 11.99
N MET A 47 -8.94 34.27 13.29
CA MET A 47 -7.92 33.96 14.30
C MET A 47 -7.50 32.48 14.28
N GLN A 48 -8.41 31.57 13.89
CA GLN A 48 -8.09 30.15 13.73
C GLN A 48 -7.22 29.92 12.50
N GLU A 49 -7.49 30.60 11.38
CA GLU A 49 -6.64 30.52 10.18
C GLU A 49 -5.20 31.01 10.45
N ASP A 50 -5.04 32.10 11.19
CA ASP A 50 -3.72 32.63 11.56
C ASP A 50 -2.94 31.67 12.47
N ILE A 51 -3.60 31.04 13.43
CA ILE A 51 -2.98 30.03 14.32
C ILE A 51 -2.61 28.77 13.52
N ILE A 52 -3.46 28.32 12.60
CA ILE A 52 -3.18 27.18 11.73
C ILE A 52 -1.97 27.45 10.86
N ARG A 53 -1.88 28.63 10.24
CA ARG A 53 -0.70 29.04 9.45
C ARG A 53 0.56 29.08 10.28
N ALA A 54 0.50 29.72 11.45
CA ALA A 54 1.65 29.81 12.36
C ALA A 54 2.11 28.41 12.83
N GLN A 55 1.20 27.45 13.03
CA GLN A 55 1.56 26.08 13.38
C GLN A 55 2.16 25.32 12.20
N LEU A 56 1.65 25.52 10.98
CA LEU A 56 2.22 24.93 9.77
C LEU A 56 3.60 25.48 9.46
N ASP A 57 3.80 26.77 9.59
CA ASP A 57 5.11 27.44 9.40
C ASP A 57 6.16 27.01 10.44
N ALA A 58 5.72 26.63 11.64
CA ALA A 58 6.60 26.11 12.69
C ALA A 58 6.98 24.64 12.51
N LEU A 59 6.32 23.92 11.63
CA LEU A 59 6.58 22.52 11.32
C LEU A 59 7.41 22.41 10.04
N ASP A 60 8.47 21.59 10.04
CA ASP A 60 9.22 21.30 8.82
C ASP A 60 8.41 20.38 7.90
N THR A 61 7.60 21.01 7.04
CA THR A 61 6.77 20.33 6.05
C THR A 61 7.47 20.12 4.71
N SER A 62 8.68 20.66 4.53
CA SER A 62 9.39 20.77 3.25
C SER A 62 9.58 19.42 2.57
N THR A 63 9.99 18.40 3.33
CA THR A 63 10.20 17.04 2.81
C THR A 63 8.88 16.39 2.41
N LEU A 64 7.81 16.62 3.15
CA LEU A 64 6.49 16.07 2.83
C LEU A 64 5.83 16.80 1.66
N GLU A 65 5.98 18.14 1.60
CA GLU A 65 5.45 18.94 0.50
C GLU A 65 6.10 18.58 -0.83
N SER A 66 7.45 18.46 -0.88
CA SER A 66 8.16 18.05 -2.10
C SER A 66 7.71 16.64 -2.56
N PHE A 67 7.53 15.72 -1.62
CA PHE A 67 7.04 14.37 -1.93
C PHE A 67 5.60 14.39 -2.48
N LEU A 68 4.74 15.21 -1.91
CA LEU A 68 3.34 15.37 -2.35
C LEU A 68 3.23 16.09 -3.70
N GLU A 69 4.10 17.07 -3.98
CA GLU A 69 4.15 17.76 -5.27
C GLU A 69 4.60 16.82 -6.39
N ASP A 70 5.61 15.98 -6.15
CA ASP A 70 6.06 14.96 -7.09
C ASP A 70 4.95 13.94 -7.39
N MET A 71 4.23 13.51 -6.36
CA MET A 71 3.07 12.63 -6.50
C MET A 71 1.92 13.31 -7.27
N ASP A 72 1.58 14.55 -6.90
CA ASP A 72 0.49 15.29 -7.50
C ASP A 72 0.73 15.50 -9.01
N SER A 73 1.97 15.83 -9.41
CA SER A 73 2.36 15.95 -10.81
C SER A 73 2.16 14.66 -11.59
N SER A 74 2.48 13.51 -11.00
CA SER A 74 2.36 12.19 -11.61
C SER A 74 0.92 11.69 -11.71
N MET A 75 0.04 12.17 -10.82
CA MET A 75 -1.34 11.70 -10.68
C MET A 75 -2.39 12.61 -11.30
N LYS A 76 -2.06 13.87 -11.65
CA LYS A 76 -2.99 14.83 -12.26
C LYS A 76 -3.65 14.32 -13.53
N GLU A 77 -2.95 13.49 -14.30
CA GLU A 77 -3.49 12.89 -15.53
C GLU A 77 -4.65 11.92 -15.23
N PHE A 78 -4.59 11.18 -14.13
CA PHE A 78 -5.58 10.15 -13.80
C PHE A 78 -6.69 10.67 -12.89
N PHE A 79 -6.38 11.64 -12.02
CA PHE A 79 -7.29 12.22 -11.03
C PHE A 79 -7.35 13.75 -11.14
N PRO A 80 -7.95 14.30 -12.22
CA PRO A 80 -8.09 15.73 -12.36
C PRO A 80 -9.02 16.26 -11.26
N GLY A 81 -8.48 17.11 -10.36
CA GLY A 81 -9.23 17.70 -9.25
C GLY A 81 -8.87 17.17 -7.86
N LEU A 82 -7.95 16.23 -7.76
CA LEU A 82 -7.40 15.78 -6.48
C LEU A 82 -6.16 16.65 -6.16
N ASP A 83 -6.30 17.58 -5.23
CA ASP A 83 -5.21 18.43 -4.74
C ASP A 83 -4.79 17.92 -3.34
N ILE A 84 -3.78 17.03 -3.32
CA ILE A 84 -3.30 16.41 -2.09
C ILE A 84 -2.63 17.46 -1.20
N ALA A 85 -1.91 18.43 -1.77
CA ALA A 85 -1.30 19.53 -1.02
C ALA A 85 -2.37 20.45 -0.41
N GLY A 86 -3.50 20.62 -1.09
CA GLY A 86 -4.65 21.39 -0.58
C GLY A 86 -5.31 20.78 0.65
N PHE A 87 -5.19 19.44 0.88
CA PHE A 87 -5.69 18.79 2.10
C PHE A 87 -4.96 19.28 3.36
N ILE A 88 -3.69 19.60 3.25
CA ILE A 88 -2.89 20.12 4.36
C ILE A 88 -3.20 21.59 4.60
N ARG A 89 -3.30 22.39 3.51
CA ARG A 89 -3.50 23.86 3.58
C ARG A 89 -4.93 24.26 3.94
N SER A 90 -5.94 23.45 3.62
CA SER A 90 -7.36 23.77 3.83
C SER A 90 -8.17 22.54 4.20
N PRO A 91 -7.97 21.93 5.39
CA PRO A 91 -8.59 20.67 5.78
C PRO A 91 -10.11 20.71 5.82
N GLY A 92 -10.71 21.89 6.03
CA GLY A 92 -12.18 22.06 6.15
C GLY A 92 -12.94 22.08 4.82
N LYS A 93 -12.29 22.44 3.70
CA LYS A 93 -12.97 22.60 2.39
C LYS A 93 -13.04 21.30 1.59
N VAL A 94 -12.17 20.36 1.87
CA VAL A 94 -11.94 19.18 1.03
C VAL A 94 -12.95 18.06 1.27
N LEU A 95 -13.52 17.98 2.47
CA LEU A 95 -14.49 16.94 2.86
C LEU A 95 -15.83 17.02 2.10
N GLY A 96 -16.13 18.17 1.50
CA GLY A 96 -17.36 18.36 0.69
C GLY A 96 -17.22 18.00 -0.79
N GLY A 97 -15.99 17.78 -1.30
CA GLY A 97 -15.70 17.57 -2.71
C GLY A 97 -15.29 16.13 -3.10
N PHE A 98 -15.24 15.20 -2.17
CA PHE A 98 -14.85 13.81 -2.47
C PHE A 98 -16.02 13.06 -3.12
N ASP A 99 -16.05 13.04 -4.46
CA ASP A 99 -17.00 12.22 -5.21
C ASP A 99 -16.45 10.79 -5.38
N PRO A 100 -17.04 9.79 -4.73
CA PRO A 100 -16.58 8.41 -4.83
C PRO A 100 -16.65 7.87 -6.26
N ALA A 101 -17.54 8.41 -7.10
CA ALA A 101 -17.62 8.01 -8.50
C ALA A 101 -16.38 8.47 -9.30
N SER A 102 -15.82 9.64 -9.00
CA SER A 102 -14.60 10.16 -9.64
C SER A 102 -13.38 9.30 -9.28
N VAL A 103 -13.28 8.81 -8.05
CA VAL A 103 -12.20 7.91 -7.61
C VAL A 103 -12.29 6.56 -8.34
N VAL A 104 -13.47 5.96 -8.42
CA VAL A 104 -13.67 4.69 -9.12
C VAL A 104 -13.32 4.83 -10.60
N THR A 105 -13.74 5.92 -11.25
CA THR A 105 -13.42 6.16 -12.66
C THR A 105 -11.92 6.41 -12.89
N GLY A 106 -11.23 7.08 -11.95
CA GLY A 106 -9.79 7.26 -11.96
C GLY A 106 -9.04 5.93 -11.86
N VAL A 107 -9.41 5.08 -10.89
CA VAL A 107 -8.84 3.74 -10.71
C VAL A 107 -9.02 2.88 -11.98
N LEU A 108 -10.23 2.89 -12.57
CA LEU A 108 -10.50 2.16 -13.81
C LEU A 108 -9.65 2.69 -14.97
N ARG A 109 -9.40 4.00 -15.03
CA ARG A 109 -8.55 4.62 -16.05
C ARG A 109 -7.09 4.19 -15.90
N VAL A 110 -6.56 4.16 -14.68
CA VAL A 110 -5.19 3.65 -14.38
C VAL A 110 -5.08 2.19 -14.80
N ILE A 111 -6.02 1.32 -14.39
CA ILE A 111 -6.02 -0.09 -14.77
C ILE A 111 -6.10 -0.25 -16.30
N ALA A 112 -6.97 0.50 -16.96
CA ALA A 112 -7.10 0.44 -18.42
C ALA A 112 -5.84 0.93 -19.15
N ALA A 113 -5.13 1.93 -18.62
CA ALA A 113 -3.86 2.40 -19.16
C ALA A 113 -2.77 1.31 -19.03
N GLU A 114 -2.64 0.69 -17.85
CA GLU A 114 -1.67 -0.37 -17.60
C GLU A 114 -1.98 -1.65 -18.39
N VAL A 115 -3.26 -2.01 -18.54
CA VAL A 115 -3.69 -3.12 -19.42
C VAL A 115 -3.28 -2.85 -20.86
N ARG A 116 -3.52 -1.64 -21.37
CA ARG A 116 -3.10 -1.27 -22.74
C ARG A 116 -1.58 -1.32 -22.92
N ALA A 117 -0.82 -0.84 -21.98
CA ALA A 117 0.64 -0.92 -21.99
C ALA A 117 1.13 -2.38 -21.99
N SER A 118 0.43 -3.26 -21.26
CA SER A 118 0.78 -4.69 -21.16
C SER A 118 0.31 -5.54 -22.36
N LEU A 119 -0.55 -5.01 -23.27
CA LEU A 119 -0.99 -5.73 -24.48
C LEU A 119 0.18 -6.06 -25.42
N ALA A 120 1.20 -5.20 -25.49
CA ALA A 120 2.39 -5.47 -26.29
C ALA A 120 3.13 -6.73 -25.81
N LEU A 121 3.24 -6.90 -24.49
CA LEU A 121 3.81 -8.11 -23.88
C LEU A 121 2.99 -9.36 -24.22
N LEU A 122 1.66 -9.28 -24.13
CA LEU A 122 0.77 -10.38 -24.52
C LEU A 122 0.99 -10.75 -25.99
N GLY A 123 1.01 -9.76 -26.90
CA GLY A 123 1.27 -9.99 -28.32
C GLY A 123 2.60 -10.69 -28.57
N GLN A 124 3.66 -10.23 -27.92
CA GLN A 124 5.00 -10.84 -28.03
C GLN A 124 5.02 -12.29 -27.54
N LEU A 125 4.38 -12.59 -26.41
CA LEU A 125 4.29 -13.94 -25.86
C LEU A 125 3.49 -14.87 -26.76
N ILE A 126 2.38 -14.41 -27.33
CA ILE A 126 1.54 -15.20 -28.24
C ILE A 126 2.27 -15.46 -29.56
N ILE A 127 2.86 -14.44 -30.18
CA ILE A 127 3.63 -14.59 -31.42
C ILE A 127 4.75 -15.61 -31.23
N LEU A 128 5.52 -15.45 -30.15
CA LEU A 128 6.62 -16.38 -29.83
C LEU A 128 6.10 -17.81 -29.61
N ALA A 129 5.00 -17.96 -28.87
CA ALA A 129 4.42 -19.28 -28.61
C ALA A 129 3.89 -19.94 -29.90
N VAL A 130 3.24 -19.17 -30.79
CA VAL A 130 2.79 -19.66 -32.11
C VAL A 130 3.97 -20.09 -32.96
N MET A 131 5.02 -19.26 -33.02
CA MET A 131 6.26 -19.60 -33.74
C MET A 131 6.89 -20.88 -33.18
N CYS A 132 6.94 -21.04 -31.87
CA CYS A 132 7.41 -22.28 -31.24
C CYS A 132 6.54 -23.48 -31.57
N GLY A 133 5.22 -23.33 -31.59
CA GLY A 133 4.29 -24.39 -31.99
C GLY A 133 4.50 -24.83 -33.43
N ILE A 134 4.58 -23.88 -34.37
CA ILE A 134 4.86 -24.16 -35.78
C ILE A 134 6.21 -24.86 -35.93
N LEU A 135 7.26 -24.36 -35.27
CA LEU A 135 8.59 -24.95 -35.34
C LEU A 135 8.63 -26.40 -34.78
N SER A 136 7.87 -26.64 -33.71
CA SER A 136 7.70 -27.97 -33.12
C SER A 136 7.02 -28.95 -34.07
N GLU A 137 5.98 -28.50 -34.78
CA GLU A 137 5.27 -29.32 -35.79
C GLU A 137 6.17 -29.59 -37.01
N PHE A 138 6.91 -28.60 -37.49
CA PHE A 138 7.87 -28.81 -38.55
C PHE A 138 8.97 -29.78 -38.15
N ALA A 139 9.51 -29.66 -36.93
CA ALA A 139 10.52 -30.55 -36.42
C ALA A 139 10.02 -31.99 -36.26
N ALA A 140 8.75 -32.18 -35.91
CA ALA A 140 8.11 -33.50 -35.82
C ALA A 140 7.96 -34.20 -37.19
N GLY A 141 8.01 -33.43 -38.29
CA GLY A 141 7.99 -33.98 -39.65
C GLY A 141 9.36 -34.58 -40.07
N PHE A 142 10.44 -34.30 -39.34
CA PHE A 142 11.73 -34.99 -39.52
C PHE A 142 11.74 -36.22 -38.64
N GLU A 143 12.05 -37.41 -39.22
CA GLU A 143 12.02 -38.70 -38.55
C GLU A 143 12.92 -38.86 -37.30
N THR A 144 13.61 -37.80 -36.87
CA THR A 144 14.56 -37.81 -35.76
C THR A 144 13.95 -37.18 -34.50
N GLU A 145 13.46 -37.95 -33.56
CA GLU A 145 12.87 -37.56 -32.29
C GLU A 145 13.78 -36.59 -31.48
N GLN A 146 15.09 -36.69 -31.62
CA GLN A 146 16.07 -35.84 -30.95
C GLN A 146 16.01 -34.37 -31.42
N VAL A 147 15.79 -34.13 -32.73
CA VAL A 147 15.73 -32.77 -33.29
C VAL A 147 14.45 -32.04 -32.78
N THR A 148 13.35 -32.75 -32.72
CA THR A 148 12.09 -32.19 -32.19
C THR A 148 12.22 -31.81 -30.72
N THR A 149 12.87 -32.64 -29.91
CA THR A 149 13.09 -32.37 -28.48
C THR A 149 13.98 -31.15 -28.26
N ILE A 150 15.09 -31.02 -29.03
CA ILE A 150 16.00 -29.87 -28.94
C ILE A 150 15.28 -28.58 -29.37
N ALA A 151 14.54 -28.61 -30.49
CA ALA A 151 13.81 -27.44 -30.98
C ALA A 151 12.78 -26.96 -29.95
N ARG A 152 11.99 -27.89 -29.37
CA ARG A 152 11.02 -27.60 -28.33
C ARG A 152 11.67 -26.98 -27.09
N SER A 153 12.77 -27.56 -26.61
CA SER A 153 13.52 -27.06 -25.45
C SER A 153 14.08 -25.66 -25.68
N ALA A 154 14.62 -25.40 -26.89
CA ALA A 154 15.12 -24.08 -27.26
C ALA A 154 14.02 -23.02 -27.27
N CYS A 155 12.87 -23.34 -27.89
CA CYS A 155 11.71 -22.46 -27.89
C CYS A 155 11.18 -22.17 -26.48
N PHE A 156 11.06 -23.21 -25.66
CA PHE A 156 10.65 -23.08 -24.25
C PHE A 156 11.61 -22.14 -23.50
N MET A 157 12.91 -22.31 -23.68
CA MET A 157 13.94 -21.49 -23.00
C MET A 157 13.81 -20.01 -23.37
N VAL A 158 13.63 -19.68 -24.65
CA VAL A 158 13.46 -18.27 -25.09
C VAL A 158 12.22 -17.66 -24.50
N LEU A 159 11.07 -18.35 -24.51
CA LEU A 159 9.82 -17.87 -23.94
C LEU A 159 9.93 -17.73 -22.42
N ALA A 160 10.51 -18.71 -21.73
CA ALA A 160 10.73 -18.69 -20.29
C ALA A 160 11.63 -17.51 -19.87
N LEU A 161 12.72 -17.25 -20.61
CA LEU A 161 13.58 -16.09 -20.35
C LEU A 161 12.86 -14.76 -20.52
N MET A 162 12.06 -14.61 -21.59
CA MET A 162 11.29 -13.40 -21.83
C MET A 162 10.24 -13.16 -20.75
N ALA A 163 9.51 -14.21 -20.39
CA ALA A 163 8.51 -14.16 -19.32
C ALA A 163 9.17 -13.87 -17.96
N THR A 164 10.27 -14.54 -17.61
CA THR A 164 11.00 -14.31 -16.36
C THR A 164 11.56 -12.88 -16.28
N ASN A 165 12.06 -12.32 -17.37
CA ASN A 165 12.52 -10.93 -17.40
C ASN A 165 11.37 -9.93 -17.11
N SER A 166 10.22 -10.09 -17.75
CA SER A 166 9.04 -9.25 -17.48
C SER A 166 8.52 -9.44 -16.05
N PHE A 167 8.55 -10.66 -15.52
CA PHE A 167 8.23 -10.95 -14.11
C PHE A 167 9.16 -10.21 -13.16
N LEU A 168 10.47 -10.22 -13.43
CA LEU A 168 11.47 -9.51 -12.62
C LEU A 168 11.24 -7.99 -12.61
N VAL A 169 11.01 -7.39 -13.78
CA VAL A 169 10.71 -5.95 -13.90
C VAL A 169 9.45 -5.58 -13.11
N THR A 170 8.41 -6.42 -13.18
CA THR A 170 7.15 -6.21 -12.46
C THR A 170 7.33 -6.35 -10.95
N THR A 171 8.11 -7.31 -10.49
CA THR A 171 8.42 -7.50 -9.06
C THR A 171 9.29 -6.36 -8.51
N ARG A 172 10.21 -5.82 -9.32
CA ARG A 172 10.99 -4.62 -8.94
C ARG A 172 10.08 -3.42 -8.72
N ALA A 173 9.10 -3.18 -9.57
CA ALA A 173 8.12 -2.11 -9.37
C ALA A 173 7.34 -2.26 -8.05
N ALA A 174 7.02 -3.49 -7.64
CA ALA A 174 6.43 -3.74 -6.32
C ALA A 174 7.38 -3.37 -5.17
N ASN A 175 8.66 -3.71 -5.32
CA ASN A 175 9.69 -3.42 -4.33
C ASN A 175 9.91 -1.91 -4.16
N GLU A 176 9.99 -1.19 -5.28
CA GLU A 176 10.09 0.29 -5.31
C GLU A 176 8.87 0.95 -4.64
N ALA A 177 7.66 0.42 -4.87
CA ALA A 177 6.46 0.93 -4.22
C ALA A 177 6.50 0.74 -2.69
N VAL A 178 6.99 -0.40 -2.19
CA VAL A 178 7.17 -0.62 -0.74
C VAL A 178 8.20 0.36 -0.16
N ASP A 179 9.30 0.62 -0.87
CA ASP A 179 10.31 1.61 -0.46
C ASP A 179 9.71 3.03 -0.41
N THR A 180 8.96 3.40 -1.43
CA THR A 180 8.30 4.71 -1.50
C THR A 180 7.28 4.89 -0.37
N MET A 181 6.45 3.88 -0.10
CA MET A 181 5.53 3.90 1.05
C MET A 181 6.26 4.01 2.39
N THR A 182 7.38 3.31 2.54
CA THR A 182 8.20 3.35 3.76
C THR A 182 8.83 4.72 3.95
N THR A 183 9.39 5.31 2.90
CA THR A 183 9.96 6.66 2.90
C THR A 183 8.89 7.70 3.26
N PHE A 184 7.71 7.59 2.67
CA PHE A 184 6.56 8.44 3.01
C PHE A 184 6.18 8.32 4.50
N MET A 185 6.13 7.11 5.04
CA MET A 185 5.86 6.88 6.47
C MET A 185 6.93 7.49 7.37
N HIS A 186 8.20 7.39 6.99
CA HIS A 186 9.29 8.02 7.74
C HIS A 186 9.23 9.56 7.70
N ALA A 187 8.87 10.14 6.57
CA ALA A 187 8.71 11.57 6.40
C ALA A 187 7.48 12.13 7.16
N SER A 188 6.36 11.41 7.14
CA SER A 188 5.12 11.84 7.78
C SER A 188 5.10 11.61 9.30
N THR A 189 5.84 10.63 9.80
CA THR A 189 5.85 10.24 11.23
C THR A 189 6.21 11.39 12.18
N PRO A 190 7.30 12.16 12.00
CA PRO A 190 7.65 13.25 12.90
C PRO A 190 6.55 14.31 12.98
N LEU A 191 5.95 14.65 11.84
CA LEU A 191 4.91 15.66 11.75
C LEU A 191 3.62 15.23 12.46
N LEU A 192 3.20 13.98 12.26
CA LEU A 192 2.02 13.40 12.94
C LEU A 192 2.21 13.39 14.47
N PHE A 193 3.40 13.04 14.95
CA PHE A 193 3.67 13.00 16.38
C PHE A 193 3.91 14.39 17.00
N ALA A 194 4.42 15.36 16.24
CA ALA A 194 4.49 16.75 16.68
C ALA A 194 3.08 17.31 16.92
N LEU A 195 2.15 17.09 15.99
CA LEU A 195 0.75 17.48 16.13
C LEU A 195 0.05 16.75 17.29
N LEU A 196 0.31 15.44 17.46
CA LEU A 196 -0.20 14.69 18.61
C LEU A 196 0.28 15.30 19.93
N SER A 197 1.54 15.71 20.01
CA SER A 197 2.09 16.36 21.19
C SER A 197 1.43 17.71 21.47
N ALA A 198 1.17 18.51 20.42
CA ALA A 198 0.48 19.79 20.53
C ALA A 198 -0.95 19.67 21.05
N VAL A 199 -1.64 18.58 20.72
CA VAL A 199 -2.98 18.27 21.27
C VAL A 199 -2.91 17.82 22.74
N GLY A 200 -1.71 17.48 23.27
CA GLY A 200 -1.49 17.03 24.64
C GLY A 200 -1.18 15.54 24.82
N GLY A 201 -1.06 14.80 23.73
CA GLY A 201 -0.65 13.39 23.69
C GLY A 201 0.86 13.22 23.77
N ILE A 202 1.55 13.95 24.68
CA ILE A 202 3.02 13.97 24.78
C ILE A 202 3.59 12.60 25.08
N THR A 203 2.98 11.87 26.02
CA THR A 203 3.44 10.54 26.42
C THR A 203 3.22 9.53 25.29
N SER A 204 2.07 9.58 24.65
CA SER A 204 1.78 8.76 23.47
C SER A 204 2.76 9.04 22.33
N ALA A 205 3.05 10.30 22.03
CA ALA A 205 4.00 10.67 20.99
C ALA A 205 5.40 10.12 21.29
N ALA A 206 5.90 10.27 22.51
CA ALA A 206 7.22 9.81 22.92
C ALA A 206 7.37 8.27 22.84
N VAL A 207 6.32 7.51 23.20
CA VAL A 207 6.36 6.05 23.21
C VAL A 207 6.09 5.46 21.82
N MET A 208 5.19 6.07 21.04
CA MET A 208 4.75 5.52 19.76
C MET A 208 5.69 5.89 18.61
N SER A 209 6.30 7.09 18.61
CA SER A 209 7.16 7.53 17.50
C SER A 209 8.29 6.56 17.18
N PRO A 210 9.15 6.13 18.12
CA PRO A 210 10.20 5.17 17.82
C PRO A 210 9.64 3.80 17.43
N ALA A 211 8.49 3.42 17.98
CA ALA A 211 7.85 2.14 17.67
C ALA A 211 7.35 2.12 16.21
N VAL A 212 6.70 3.19 15.75
CA VAL A 212 6.22 3.29 14.36
C VAL A 212 7.37 3.20 13.38
N VAL A 213 8.43 3.99 13.59
CA VAL A 213 9.63 3.97 12.74
C VAL A 213 10.28 2.60 12.70
N ALA A 214 10.49 1.98 13.88
CA ALA A 214 11.11 0.67 13.97
C ALA A 214 10.27 -0.43 13.28
N VAL A 215 8.96 -0.45 13.54
CA VAL A 215 8.07 -1.49 12.99
C VAL A 215 7.85 -1.30 11.50
N ALA A 216 7.73 -0.05 11.01
CA ALA A 216 7.67 0.23 9.57
C ALA A 216 8.93 -0.24 8.85
N GLY A 217 10.11 0.10 9.39
CA GLY A 217 11.40 -0.34 8.84
C GLY A 217 11.60 -1.86 8.87
N LEU A 218 11.24 -2.51 9.97
CA LEU A 218 11.32 -3.98 10.09
C LEU A 218 10.38 -4.67 9.10
N THR A 219 9.14 -4.18 8.95
CA THR A 219 8.16 -4.77 8.02
C THR A 219 8.62 -4.61 6.58
N SER A 220 9.05 -3.42 6.18
CA SER A 220 9.61 -3.16 4.85
C SER A 220 10.85 -4.03 4.61
N GLY A 221 11.78 -4.10 5.57
CA GLY A 221 12.97 -4.93 5.49
C GLY A 221 12.65 -6.43 5.34
N LEU A 222 11.69 -6.95 6.09
CA LEU A 222 11.22 -8.33 5.99
C LEU A 222 10.68 -8.63 4.57
N ILE A 223 9.84 -7.75 4.07
CA ILE A 223 9.20 -7.94 2.76
C ILE A 223 10.22 -7.87 1.63
N ARG A 224 11.08 -6.85 1.65
CA ARG A 224 12.09 -6.60 0.63
C ARG A 224 13.17 -7.66 0.59
N ASN A 225 13.69 -8.07 1.77
CA ASN A 225 14.86 -8.94 1.87
C ASN A 225 14.51 -10.42 2.00
N VAL A 226 13.25 -10.77 2.38
CA VAL A 226 12.84 -12.16 2.58
C VAL A 226 11.68 -12.54 1.68
N VAL A 227 10.55 -11.83 1.75
CA VAL A 227 9.32 -12.26 1.06
C VAL A 227 9.47 -12.19 -0.46
N PHE A 228 9.88 -11.03 -1.02
CA PHE A 228 10.04 -10.88 -2.46
C PHE A 228 11.13 -11.79 -3.06
N PRO A 229 12.34 -11.93 -2.46
CA PRO A 229 13.33 -12.90 -2.96
C PRO A 229 12.83 -14.35 -2.91
N LEU A 230 12.09 -14.75 -1.86
CA LEU A 230 11.54 -16.10 -1.78
C LEU A 230 10.45 -16.35 -2.82
N LEU A 231 9.57 -15.37 -3.09
CA LEU A 231 8.57 -15.47 -4.16
C LEU A 231 9.23 -15.55 -5.54
N PHE A 232 10.28 -14.75 -5.77
CA PHE A 232 11.05 -14.82 -7.01
C PHE A 232 11.75 -16.17 -7.16
N LEU A 233 12.42 -16.66 -6.11
CA LEU A 233 13.07 -17.97 -6.10
C LEU A 233 12.06 -19.10 -6.36
N SER A 234 10.89 -19.05 -5.73
CA SER A 234 9.81 -20.01 -5.96
C SER A 234 9.40 -20.06 -7.43
N ALA A 235 9.16 -18.90 -8.05
CA ALA A 235 8.80 -18.81 -9.46
C ALA A 235 9.91 -19.36 -10.37
N LEU A 236 11.17 -18.98 -10.11
CA LEU A 236 12.32 -19.41 -10.88
C LEU A 236 12.54 -20.93 -10.79
N LEU A 237 12.48 -21.49 -9.58
CA LEU A 237 12.61 -22.94 -9.38
C LEU A 237 11.53 -23.74 -10.12
N GLU A 238 10.32 -23.22 -10.16
CA GLU A 238 9.21 -23.88 -10.85
C GLU A 238 9.39 -23.82 -12.38
N VAL A 239 9.86 -22.68 -12.91
CA VAL A 239 10.22 -22.54 -14.34
C VAL A 239 11.37 -23.47 -14.70
N VAL A 240 12.44 -23.52 -13.90
CA VAL A 240 13.59 -24.41 -14.13
C VAL A 240 13.20 -25.89 -14.07
N SER A 241 12.30 -26.25 -13.14
CA SER A 241 11.78 -27.63 -13.04
C SER A 241 10.99 -28.07 -14.28
N MET A 242 10.48 -27.15 -15.08
CA MET A 242 9.80 -27.45 -16.35
C MET A 242 10.77 -27.62 -17.52
N ILE A 243 11.98 -27.03 -17.45
CA ILE A 243 13.02 -27.19 -18.46
C ILE A 243 13.75 -28.53 -18.27
N ALA A 244 13.99 -28.92 -17.03
CA ALA A 244 14.76 -30.08 -16.67
C ALA A 244 13.84 -31.24 -16.24
N ASP A 245 13.39 -32.07 -17.17
CA ASP A 245 12.48 -33.21 -16.90
C ASP A 245 13.00 -34.17 -15.83
N ARG A 246 14.31 -34.21 -15.58
CA ARG A 246 14.95 -35.08 -14.59
C ARG A 246 15.04 -34.50 -13.18
N VAL A 247 14.86 -33.19 -13.00
CA VAL A 247 15.06 -32.52 -11.72
C VAL A 247 13.72 -31.96 -11.21
N GLN A 248 13.11 -32.66 -10.28
CA GLN A 248 11.83 -32.26 -9.70
C GLN A 248 12.04 -31.24 -8.57
N LEU A 249 12.11 -29.94 -8.91
CA LEU A 249 12.27 -28.83 -7.96
C LEU A 249 10.94 -28.27 -7.45
N THR A 250 9.81 -28.85 -7.86
CA THR A 250 8.48 -28.39 -7.51
C THR A 250 8.20 -28.35 -6.00
N GLN A 251 8.77 -29.31 -5.25
CA GLN A 251 8.65 -29.34 -3.79
C GLN A 251 9.39 -28.16 -3.12
N PHE A 252 10.59 -27.84 -3.62
CA PHE A 252 11.36 -26.68 -3.12
C PHE A 252 10.69 -25.34 -3.49
N SER A 253 10.13 -25.24 -4.68
CA SER A 253 9.34 -24.08 -5.10
C SER A 253 8.14 -23.89 -4.17
N GLY A 254 7.40 -24.95 -3.88
CA GLY A 254 6.27 -24.92 -2.95
C GLY A 254 6.71 -24.47 -1.55
N LEU A 255 7.78 -25.05 -1.01
CA LEU A 255 8.31 -24.69 0.30
C LEU A 255 8.75 -23.21 0.36
N ALA A 256 9.45 -22.70 -0.65
CA ALA A 256 9.85 -21.29 -0.71
C ALA A 256 8.63 -20.36 -0.69
N ARG A 257 7.56 -20.71 -1.41
CA ARG A 257 6.29 -19.98 -1.41
C ARG A 257 5.61 -20.01 -0.04
N ASP A 258 5.53 -21.18 0.58
CA ASP A 258 4.87 -21.35 1.89
C ASP A 258 5.62 -20.58 2.98
N VAL A 259 6.96 -20.60 2.96
CA VAL A 259 7.79 -19.80 3.86
C VAL A 259 7.58 -18.31 3.62
N ALA A 260 7.51 -17.84 2.36
CA ALA A 260 7.24 -16.45 2.04
C ALA A 260 5.88 -15.99 2.60
N VAL A 261 4.83 -16.80 2.42
CA VAL A 261 3.48 -16.52 2.93
C VAL A 261 3.44 -16.57 4.47
N ALA A 262 4.13 -17.52 5.08
CA ALA A 262 4.24 -17.61 6.54
C ALA A 262 4.99 -16.41 7.14
N CYS A 263 6.10 -15.98 6.52
CA CYS A 263 6.83 -14.78 6.92
C CYS A 263 5.97 -13.51 6.77
N LEU A 264 5.20 -13.39 5.69
CA LEU A 264 4.29 -12.27 5.48
C LEU A 264 3.19 -12.25 6.56
N GLY A 265 2.52 -13.38 6.78
CA GLY A 265 1.45 -13.49 7.77
C GLY A 265 1.93 -13.30 9.20
N GLY A 266 3.04 -13.94 9.57
CA GLY A 266 3.68 -13.80 10.87
C GLY A 266 4.19 -12.38 11.13
N GLY A 267 4.88 -11.78 10.15
CA GLY A 267 5.35 -10.40 10.21
C GLY A 267 4.19 -9.42 10.39
N MET A 268 3.10 -9.61 9.66
CA MET A 268 1.91 -8.75 9.77
C MET A 268 1.18 -8.91 11.11
N THR A 269 1.11 -10.13 11.64
CA THR A 269 0.52 -10.39 12.96
C THR A 269 1.33 -9.72 14.06
N LEU A 270 2.66 -9.81 14.01
CA LEU A 270 3.55 -9.12 14.94
C LEU A 270 3.41 -7.60 14.82
N PHE A 271 3.37 -7.07 13.58
CA PHE A 271 3.17 -5.65 13.31
C PHE A 271 1.90 -5.13 13.98
N LEU A 272 0.74 -5.71 13.66
CA LEU A 272 -0.55 -5.30 14.22
C LEU A 272 -0.60 -5.51 15.72
N GLY A 273 -0.02 -6.60 16.23
CA GLY A 273 0.06 -6.89 17.66
C GLY A 273 0.83 -5.81 18.43
N VAL A 274 2.03 -5.45 17.97
CA VAL A 274 2.85 -4.39 18.60
C VAL A 274 2.13 -3.05 18.53
N MET A 275 1.55 -2.69 17.37
CA MET A 275 0.82 -1.43 17.19
C MET A 275 -0.40 -1.35 18.11
N THR A 276 -1.16 -2.43 18.25
CA THR A 276 -2.36 -2.46 19.10
C THR A 276 -1.98 -2.34 20.57
N ILE A 277 -1.01 -3.11 21.05
CA ILE A 277 -0.59 -3.09 22.45
C ILE A 277 -0.03 -1.71 22.82
N ARG A 278 0.83 -1.14 21.98
CA ARG A 278 1.40 0.18 22.23
C ARG A 278 0.35 1.30 22.12
N GLY A 279 -0.57 1.21 21.17
CA GLY A 279 -1.66 2.19 21.03
C GLY A 279 -2.60 2.21 22.25
N VAL A 280 -2.93 1.06 22.82
CA VAL A 280 -3.74 0.98 24.06
C VAL A 280 -2.95 1.52 25.24
N GLY A 281 -1.68 1.11 25.41
CA GLY A 281 -0.81 1.58 26.50
C GLY A 281 -0.60 3.10 26.48
N ALA A 282 -0.42 3.67 25.30
CA ALA A 282 -0.26 5.10 25.09
C ALA A 282 -1.52 5.89 25.56
N ARG A 283 -2.72 5.43 25.21
CA ARG A 283 -3.99 6.08 25.66
C ARG A 283 -4.11 6.10 27.17
N VAL A 284 -3.77 5.00 27.84
CA VAL A 284 -3.82 4.91 29.31
C VAL A 284 -2.83 5.91 29.93
N ALA A 285 -1.61 5.97 29.43
CA ALA A 285 -0.58 6.89 29.94
C ALA A 285 -0.98 8.36 29.77
N ASP A 286 -1.50 8.75 28.61
CA ASP A 286 -1.99 10.12 28.37
C ASP A 286 -3.18 10.47 29.27
N SER A 287 -4.10 9.53 29.50
CA SER A 287 -5.25 9.79 30.37
C SER A 287 -4.84 10.13 31.80
N VAL A 288 -3.81 9.48 32.33
CA VAL A 288 -3.24 9.76 33.65
C VAL A 288 -2.54 11.12 33.65
N SER A 289 -1.70 11.41 32.64
CA SER A 289 -0.96 12.68 32.53
C SER A 289 -1.89 13.88 32.46
N ILE A 290 -2.92 13.83 31.62
CA ILE A 290 -3.88 14.94 31.42
C ILE A 290 -4.70 15.17 32.68
N ARG A 291 -5.19 14.10 33.35
CA ARG A 291 -5.94 14.24 34.62
C ARG A 291 -5.08 14.82 35.73
N THR A 292 -3.81 14.41 35.83
CA THR A 292 -2.87 14.94 36.82
C THR A 292 -2.59 16.42 36.55
N ALA A 293 -2.35 16.80 35.31
CA ALA A 293 -2.14 18.21 34.92
C ALA A 293 -3.37 19.08 35.25
N LYS A 294 -4.59 18.61 34.96
CA LYS A 294 -5.84 19.31 35.31
C LYS A 294 -6.00 19.49 36.83
N PHE A 295 -5.68 18.47 37.60
CA PHE A 295 -5.77 18.53 39.06
C PHE A 295 -4.81 19.57 39.62
N VAL A 296 -3.57 19.59 39.18
CA VAL A 296 -2.53 20.54 39.63
C VAL A 296 -2.90 21.97 39.23
N SER A 297 -3.28 22.21 37.96
CA SER A 297 -3.61 23.54 37.47
C SER A 297 -4.90 24.13 38.10
N GLY A 298 -5.91 23.30 38.31
CA GLY A 298 -7.18 23.72 38.90
C GLY A 298 -7.10 24.08 40.37
N THR A 299 -6.12 23.51 41.11
CA THR A 299 -5.96 23.71 42.55
C THR A 299 -5.18 24.99 42.89
N PHE A 300 -4.24 25.40 42.04
CA PHE A 300 -3.31 26.47 42.37
C PHE A 300 -3.66 27.87 41.84
N ILE A 301 -4.44 28.04 40.77
CA ILE A 301 -4.71 29.35 40.15
C ILE A 301 -6.15 29.47 39.60
N PRO A 302 -7.15 29.88 40.39
CA PRO A 302 -8.54 29.75 39.99
C PRO A 302 -9.09 30.74 38.95
N VAL A 303 -8.45 31.91 38.72
CA VAL A 303 -8.93 32.90 37.75
C VAL A 303 -8.09 32.96 36.47
N VAL A 304 -6.75 33.03 36.60
CA VAL A 304 -5.83 33.08 35.45
C VAL A 304 -5.73 31.72 34.78
N GLY A 305 -5.90 30.64 35.53
CA GLY A 305 -5.89 29.26 35.03
C GLY A 305 -6.98 28.95 34.00
N LYS A 306 -8.15 29.59 34.08
CA LYS A 306 -9.22 29.39 33.11
C LYS A 306 -8.90 30.02 31.75
N MET A 307 -8.44 31.27 31.72
CA MET A 307 -8.04 31.92 30.47
C MET A 307 -6.87 31.21 29.78
N PHE A 308 -5.90 30.72 30.55
CA PHE A 308 -4.76 29.95 30.02
C PHE A 308 -5.25 28.59 29.48
N SER A 309 -6.13 27.91 30.18
CA SER A 309 -6.74 26.65 29.74
C SER A 309 -7.51 26.81 28.43
N ASP A 310 -8.26 27.90 28.27
CA ASP A 310 -9.05 28.18 27.07
C ASP A 310 -8.10 28.47 25.86
N ALA A 311 -7.03 29.22 26.05
CA ALA A 311 -6.03 29.47 25.01
C ALA A 311 -5.31 28.19 24.57
N VAL A 312 -4.88 27.35 25.51
CA VAL A 312 -4.26 26.05 25.24
C VAL A 312 -5.28 25.11 24.55
N GLY A 313 -6.55 25.18 24.92
CA GLY A 313 -7.63 24.44 24.28
C GLY A 313 -7.81 24.82 22.81
N MET A 314 -7.74 26.11 22.49
CA MET A 314 -7.83 26.63 21.12
C MET A 314 -6.67 26.15 20.25
N VAL A 315 -5.43 26.25 20.73
CA VAL A 315 -4.23 25.75 20.03
C VAL A 315 -4.33 24.24 19.77
N ALA A 316 -4.77 23.48 20.77
CA ALA A 316 -4.94 22.03 20.62
C ALA A 316 -6.05 21.67 19.61
N SER A 317 -7.14 22.43 19.55
CA SER A 317 -8.20 22.24 18.58
C SER A 317 -7.72 22.51 17.15
N CYS A 318 -6.92 23.57 16.95
CA CYS A 318 -6.29 23.87 15.67
C CYS A 318 -5.32 22.74 15.24
N ALA A 319 -4.46 22.27 16.17
CA ALA A 319 -3.55 21.17 15.91
C ALA A 319 -4.30 19.88 15.55
N ALA A 320 -5.44 19.58 16.16
CA ALA A 320 -6.28 18.43 15.84
C ALA A 320 -6.90 18.55 14.44
N LEU A 321 -7.27 19.75 14.00
CA LEU A 321 -7.76 19.99 12.63
C LEU A 321 -6.68 19.71 11.59
N ILE A 322 -5.47 20.27 11.80
CA ILE A 322 -4.31 20.05 10.93
C ILE A 322 -3.98 18.54 10.86
N HIS A 323 -3.96 17.89 12.03
CA HIS A 323 -3.72 16.44 12.10
C HIS A 323 -4.77 15.63 11.31
N GLY A 324 -6.06 16.04 11.38
CA GLY A 324 -7.14 15.42 10.59
C GLY A 324 -6.87 15.53 9.09
N GLY A 325 -6.53 16.71 8.60
CA GLY A 325 -6.17 16.95 7.20
C GLY A 325 -4.95 16.13 6.77
N LEU A 326 -3.89 16.13 7.58
CA LEU A 326 -2.67 15.36 7.32
C LEU A 326 -2.93 13.86 7.32
N SER A 327 -3.78 13.35 8.21
CA SER A 327 -4.14 11.93 8.23
C SER A 327 -4.89 11.51 6.96
N VAL A 328 -5.82 12.34 6.48
CA VAL A 328 -6.54 12.10 5.22
C VAL A 328 -5.56 12.15 4.04
N ALA A 329 -4.70 13.16 3.97
CA ALA A 329 -3.65 13.25 2.96
C ALA A 329 -2.74 12.01 2.98
N GLY A 330 -2.35 11.53 4.16
CA GLY A 330 -1.54 10.34 4.33
C GLY A 330 -2.23 9.05 3.81
N VAL A 331 -3.51 8.87 4.11
CA VAL A 331 -4.30 7.74 3.59
C VAL A 331 -4.39 7.79 2.07
N VAL A 332 -4.70 8.94 1.49
CA VAL A 332 -4.77 9.13 0.05
C VAL A 332 -3.41 8.90 -0.61
N SER A 333 -2.33 9.41 -0.02
CA SER A 333 -0.97 9.23 -0.53
C SER A 333 -0.57 7.76 -0.59
N ILE A 334 -0.77 6.99 0.48
CA ILE A 334 -0.45 5.56 0.50
C ILE A 334 -1.28 4.81 -0.56
N PHE A 335 -2.56 5.15 -0.69
CA PHE A 335 -3.42 4.56 -1.71
C PHE A 335 -2.89 4.85 -3.12
N MET A 336 -2.50 6.09 -3.41
CA MET A 336 -1.98 6.49 -4.72
C MET A 336 -0.62 5.85 -5.03
N ILE A 337 0.31 5.80 -4.05
CA ILE A 337 1.60 5.11 -4.21
C ILE A 337 1.40 3.64 -4.56
N CYS A 338 0.42 2.99 -3.94
CA CYS A 338 0.13 1.57 -4.18
C CYS A 338 -0.60 1.32 -5.51
N LEU A 339 -1.43 2.26 -5.98
CA LEU A 339 -2.38 2.06 -7.08
C LEU A 339 -1.70 1.72 -8.41
N VAL A 340 -0.71 2.53 -8.83
CA VAL A 340 -0.03 2.33 -10.13
C VAL A 340 0.73 1.01 -10.19
N PRO A 341 1.62 0.69 -9.22
CA PRO A 341 2.29 -0.61 -9.20
C PRO A 341 1.31 -1.79 -9.09
N ALA A 342 0.24 -1.65 -8.30
CA ALA A 342 -0.77 -2.70 -8.18
C ALA A 342 -1.50 -2.94 -9.52
N ALA A 343 -1.88 -1.88 -10.24
CA ALA A 343 -2.49 -1.99 -11.56
C ALA A 343 -1.54 -2.64 -12.57
N LYS A 344 -0.26 -2.28 -12.56
CA LYS A 344 0.78 -2.88 -13.40
C LYS A 344 0.96 -4.39 -13.14
N ILE A 345 1.11 -4.77 -11.87
CA ILE A 345 1.25 -6.18 -11.47
C ILE A 345 0.02 -6.98 -11.87
N LEU A 346 -1.17 -6.44 -11.61
CA LEU A 346 -2.45 -7.08 -11.96
C LEU A 346 -2.55 -7.27 -13.48
N SER A 347 -2.23 -6.25 -14.26
CA SER A 347 -2.27 -6.28 -15.73
C SER A 347 -1.33 -7.37 -16.27
N VAL A 348 -0.08 -7.41 -15.83
CA VAL A 348 0.90 -8.43 -16.27
C VAL A 348 0.48 -9.84 -15.83
N ALA A 349 -0.06 -9.99 -14.61
CA ALA A 349 -0.58 -11.28 -14.13
C ALA A 349 -1.75 -11.80 -14.99
N ILE A 350 -2.67 -10.90 -15.38
CA ILE A 350 -3.77 -11.22 -16.31
C ILE A 350 -3.21 -11.61 -17.68
N MET A 351 -2.23 -10.85 -18.22
CA MET A 351 -1.61 -11.15 -19.52
C MET A 351 -0.96 -12.52 -19.54
N TYR A 352 -0.25 -12.90 -18.47
CA TYR A 352 0.34 -14.24 -18.37
C TYR A 352 -0.71 -15.34 -18.33
N ARG A 353 -1.80 -15.15 -17.62
CA ARG A 353 -2.89 -16.14 -17.58
C ARG A 353 -3.59 -16.25 -18.93
N LEU A 354 -3.83 -15.13 -19.62
CA LEU A 354 -4.41 -15.12 -20.94
C LEU A 354 -3.48 -15.78 -21.96
N ALA A 355 -2.19 -15.43 -21.94
CA ALA A 355 -1.17 -16.06 -22.81
C ALA A 355 -1.12 -17.58 -22.56
N GLY A 356 -1.09 -18.02 -21.29
CA GLY A 356 -1.10 -19.43 -20.94
C GLY A 356 -2.35 -20.17 -21.45
N ALA A 357 -3.53 -19.53 -21.39
CA ALA A 357 -4.78 -20.10 -21.91
C ALA A 357 -4.79 -20.20 -23.44
N ILE A 358 -4.24 -19.20 -24.14
CA ILE A 358 -4.15 -19.17 -25.61
C ILE A 358 -3.12 -20.19 -26.12
N VAL A 359 -2.01 -20.35 -25.39
CA VAL A 359 -0.93 -21.29 -25.75
C VAL A 359 -1.33 -22.74 -25.48
N GLN A 360 -2.23 -23.00 -24.55
CA GLN A 360 -2.65 -24.36 -24.19
C GLN A 360 -3.14 -25.22 -25.38
N PRO A 361 -3.98 -24.73 -26.31
CA PRO A 361 -4.42 -25.50 -27.47
C PRO A 361 -3.33 -25.67 -28.55
N LEU A 362 -2.20 -24.91 -28.47
CA LEU A 362 -1.09 -25.05 -29.42
C LEU A 362 -0.19 -26.26 -29.12
N GLY A 363 -0.53 -27.08 -28.13
CA GLY A 363 0.07 -28.41 -27.92
C GLY A 363 1.27 -28.47 -26.97
N ASP A 364 1.71 -27.35 -26.37
CA ASP A 364 2.80 -27.38 -25.39
C ASP A 364 2.30 -27.10 -23.95
N PRO A 365 2.05 -28.15 -23.14
CA PRO A 365 1.57 -28.02 -21.78
C PRO A 365 2.61 -27.39 -20.84
N GLY A 366 3.91 -27.45 -21.15
CA GLY A 366 4.98 -26.86 -20.38
C GLY A 366 4.96 -25.34 -20.44
N LEU A 367 4.78 -24.76 -21.64
CA LEU A 367 4.68 -23.31 -21.84
C LEU A 367 3.45 -22.72 -21.14
N SER A 368 2.29 -23.33 -21.32
CA SER A 368 1.06 -22.89 -20.66
C SER A 368 1.19 -22.92 -19.14
N LYS A 369 1.79 -23.97 -18.57
CA LYS A 369 2.02 -24.12 -17.14
C LYS A 369 3.02 -23.06 -16.62
N CYS A 370 4.11 -22.80 -17.35
CA CYS A 370 5.11 -21.79 -17.02
C CYS A 370 4.45 -20.40 -16.86
N LEU A 371 3.69 -19.96 -17.86
CA LEU A 371 2.99 -18.67 -17.82
C LEU A 371 1.95 -18.60 -16.68
N SER A 372 1.25 -19.68 -16.43
CA SER A 372 0.27 -19.77 -15.34
C SER A 372 0.92 -19.65 -13.96
N VAL A 373 2.11 -20.24 -13.78
CA VAL A 373 2.88 -20.18 -12.53
C VAL A 373 3.38 -18.76 -12.27
N LEU A 374 3.98 -18.13 -13.28
CA LEU A 374 4.45 -16.74 -13.18
C LEU A 374 3.27 -15.80 -12.87
N GLY A 375 2.14 -15.95 -13.55
CA GLY A 375 0.92 -15.19 -13.28
C GLY A 375 0.40 -15.38 -11.85
N ASN A 376 0.41 -16.61 -11.33
CA ASN A 376 -0.01 -16.89 -9.95
C ASN A 376 0.94 -16.29 -8.92
N THR A 377 2.25 -16.32 -9.18
CA THR A 377 3.23 -15.71 -8.28
C THR A 377 3.14 -14.19 -8.29
N LEU A 378 2.84 -13.55 -9.43
CA LEU A 378 2.56 -12.11 -9.48
C LEU A 378 1.34 -11.72 -8.64
N ILE A 379 0.32 -12.56 -8.57
CA ILE A 379 -0.81 -12.32 -7.67
C ILE A 379 -0.36 -12.34 -6.20
N LEU A 380 0.57 -13.23 -5.81
CA LEU A 380 1.12 -13.21 -4.46
C LEU A 380 1.95 -11.94 -4.19
N VAL A 381 2.71 -11.46 -5.18
CA VAL A 381 3.41 -10.18 -5.12
C VAL A 381 2.41 -9.02 -4.92
N LEU A 382 1.30 -9.02 -5.67
CA LEU A 382 0.22 -8.04 -5.51
C LEU A 382 -0.40 -8.08 -4.11
N VAL A 383 -0.69 -9.28 -3.59
CA VAL A 383 -1.21 -9.47 -2.24
C VAL A 383 -0.22 -8.94 -1.20
N THR A 384 1.07 -9.20 -1.37
CA THR A 384 2.13 -8.69 -0.48
C THR A 384 2.15 -7.16 -0.46
N LEU A 385 2.11 -6.52 -1.64
CA LEU A 385 2.03 -5.06 -1.77
C LEU A 385 0.79 -4.49 -1.05
N GLY A 386 -0.37 -5.10 -1.27
CA GLY A 386 -1.61 -4.69 -0.62
C GLY A 386 -1.59 -4.85 0.90
N VAL A 387 -0.99 -5.91 1.42
CA VAL A 387 -0.81 -6.13 2.87
C VAL A 387 0.04 -5.03 3.49
N VAL A 388 1.12 -4.59 2.81
CA VAL A 388 1.94 -3.44 3.26
C VAL A 388 1.14 -2.15 3.30
N ALA A 389 0.39 -1.87 2.24
CA ALA A 389 -0.45 -0.68 2.18
C ALA A 389 -1.47 -0.66 3.33
N VAL A 390 -2.15 -1.78 3.58
CA VAL A 390 -3.09 -1.91 4.72
C VAL A 390 -2.37 -1.74 6.07
N ALA A 391 -1.14 -2.25 6.22
CA ALA A 391 -0.35 -2.06 7.42
C ALA A 391 -0.08 -0.58 7.70
N PHE A 392 0.36 0.17 6.70
CA PHE A 392 0.64 1.60 6.86
C PHE A 392 -0.63 2.42 7.07
N LEU A 393 -1.72 2.08 6.40
CA LEU A 393 -3.03 2.68 6.68
C LEU A 393 -3.47 2.45 8.14
N ALA A 394 -3.24 1.24 8.67
CA ALA A 394 -3.53 0.93 10.06
C ALA A 394 -2.71 1.80 11.03
N VAL A 395 -1.43 2.09 10.73
CA VAL A 395 -0.60 3.00 11.53
C VAL A 395 -1.21 4.40 11.58
N ILE A 396 -1.53 4.99 10.43
CA ILE A 396 -2.14 6.33 10.37
C ILE A 396 -3.45 6.35 11.16
N THR A 397 -4.28 5.30 11.03
CA THR A 397 -5.55 5.19 11.75
C THR A 397 -5.34 5.10 13.27
N VAL A 398 -4.33 4.35 13.73
CA VAL A 398 -3.99 4.26 15.17
C VAL A 398 -3.55 5.62 15.70
N ILE A 399 -2.66 6.33 14.99
CA ILE A 399 -2.18 7.66 15.41
C ILE A 399 -3.36 8.65 15.46
N SER A 400 -4.21 8.65 14.43
CA SER A 400 -5.40 9.51 14.39
C SER A 400 -6.37 9.22 15.53
N GLY A 401 -6.53 7.93 15.90
CA GLY A 401 -7.31 7.52 17.07
C GLY A 401 -6.73 8.02 18.40
N LEU A 402 -5.41 8.19 18.52
CA LEU A 402 -4.76 8.78 19.70
C LEU A 402 -5.07 10.28 19.82
N VAL A 403 -5.04 11.03 18.71
CA VAL A 403 -5.39 12.45 18.70
C VAL A 403 -6.86 12.66 19.11
N ASN A 404 -7.79 11.91 18.51
CA ASN A 404 -9.21 12.00 18.87
C ASN A 404 -9.44 11.69 20.34
N PHE A 405 -8.73 10.71 20.90
CA PHE A 405 -8.80 10.38 22.31
C PHE A 405 -8.26 11.51 23.21
N ALA A 406 -7.12 12.12 22.85
CA ALA A 406 -6.55 13.24 23.58
C ALA A 406 -7.48 14.46 23.60
N VAL A 407 -8.13 14.76 22.48
CA VAL A 407 -9.15 15.85 22.39
C VAL A 407 -10.35 15.54 23.30
N THR A 408 -10.84 14.32 23.35
CA THR A 408 -12.01 13.93 24.15
C THR A 408 -11.77 14.01 25.67
N LEU A 409 -10.52 13.87 26.12
CA LEU A 409 -10.14 13.97 27.53
C LEU A 409 -10.01 15.42 28.04
N ARG A 410 -9.96 16.39 27.15
CA ARG A 410 -9.89 17.82 27.47
C ARG A 410 -11.27 18.43 27.62
#